data_d15da8482a4fec30140976f4dc960a1f
#
_entry.id   d15da8482a4fec30140976f4dc960a1f
#
_cell.length_a   1.000
_cell.length_b   1.000
_cell.length_c   1.000
_cell.angle_alpha   90.00
_cell.angle_beta   90.00
_cell.angle_gamma   90.00
#
_symmetry.space_group_name_H-M   'P 1'
#
loop_
_entity.id
_entity.type
_entity.pdbx_description
1 polymer ?
#
loop_
_entity_poly.entity_id
_entity_poly.type
_entity_poly.pdbx_seq_one_letter_code
_entity_poly.pdbx_strand_id
1 'polypeptide(L)'
;SLGDSADRARYRDALVDYLKTHFDALDGDSQKRLERSPLRVLDSKDPGTREVLKNAPQLADYLNDEAVAHFEGLKALLDASGIAYKVNPYLVRGLDYYGKTVFEWVTDALGAQGTVCAGGRYDGLVEQLGGKPTPAVGFAMGVERLILLIEQVKPELSAPVDVYVMAMGDVLASTMAIT
;
A
#
# COMPACT_ATOMS: atom_id res chain seq x y z
N SER A 1 1.29 10.39 -5.32
CA SER A 1 1.72 9.79 -6.60
C SER A 1 3.06 9.07 -6.45
N LEU A 2 3.26 8.02 -7.21
CA LEU A 2 4.55 7.32 -7.34
C LEU A 2 5.33 7.74 -8.61
N GLY A 3 4.76 8.62 -9.42
CA GLY A 3 5.34 8.97 -10.72
C GLY A 3 5.46 7.78 -11.68
N ASP A 4 6.29 7.94 -12.68
CA ASP A 4 6.68 6.87 -13.60
C ASP A 4 7.96 6.13 -13.12
N SER A 5 8.48 5.23 -13.93
CA SER A 5 9.69 4.47 -13.60
C SER A 5 10.95 5.35 -13.53
N ALA A 6 11.03 6.39 -14.37
CA ALA A 6 12.16 7.32 -14.40
C ALA A 6 12.13 8.25 -13.17
N ASP A 7 10.95 8.74 -12.78
CA ASP A 7 10.75 9.52 -11.56
C ASP A 7 11.21 8.73 -10.33
N ARG A 8 10.75 7.48 -10.23
CA ARG A 8 11.14 6.59 -9.12
C ARG A 8 12.64 6.27 -9.10
N ALA A 9 13.27 6.11 -10.26
CA ALA A 9 14.71 5.86 -10.33
C ALA A 9 15.50 7.06 -9.80
N ARG A 10 15.18 8.27 -10.25
CA ARG A 10 15.83 9.51 -9.77
C ARG A 10 15.65 9.70 -8.25
N TYR A 11 14.42 9.50 -7.78
CA TYR A 11 14.12 9.59 -6.36
C TYR A 11 14.85 8.53 -5.54
N ARG A 12 14.85 7.27 -6.00
CA ARG A 12 15.55 6.17 -5.32
C ARG A 12 17.03 6.50 -5.14
N ASP A 13 17.68 6.99 -6.18
CA ASP A 13 19.11 7.30 -6.12
C ASP A 13 19.38 8.42 -5.11
N ALA A 14 18.59 9.49 -5.11
CA ALA A 14 18.71 10.56 -4.14
C ALA A 14 18.42 10.09 -2.70
N LEU A 15 17.40 9.24 -2.52
CA LEU A 15 17.08 8.66 -1.20
C LEU A 15 18.20 7.76 -0.69
N VAL A 16 18.78 6.92 -1.55
CA VAL A 16 19.91 6.04 -1.21
C VAL A 16 21.11 6.86 -0.77
N ASP A 17 21.46 7.90 -1.52
CA ASP A 17 22.59 8.77 -1.18
C ASP A 17 22.36 9.47 0.17
N TYR A 18 21.16 9.97 0.41
CA TYR A 18 20.78 10.56 1.69
C TYR A 18 20.87 9.54 2.85
N LEU A 19 20.28 8.36 2.70
CA LEU A 19 20.25 7.34 3.75
C LEU A 19 21.64 6.77 4.06
N LYS A 20 22.54 6.69 3.07
CA LYS A 20 23.94 6.32 3.30
C LYS A 20 24.66 7.28 4.23
N THR A 21 24.41 8.58 4.15
CA THR A 21 25.01 9.57 5.05
C THR A 21 24.45 9.48 6.48
N HIS A 22 23.33 8.80 6.68
CA HIS A 22 22.68 8.61 7.97
C HIS A 22 22.62 7.13 8.40
N PHE A 23 23.45 6.27 7.81
CA PHE A 23 23.38 4.83 7.95
C PHE A 23 23.36 4.35 9.40
N ASP A 24 24.22 4.91 10.25
CA ASP A 24 24.35 4.56 11.66
C ASP A 24 23.14 4.95 12.52
N ALA A 25 22.30 5.86 12.02
CA ALA A 25 21.08 6.29 12.68
C ALA A 25 19.82 5.45 12.26
N LEU A 26 19.98 4.53 11.31
CA LEU A 26 18.92 3.63 10.87
C LEU A 26 18.86 2.39 11.74
N ASP A 27 17.65 1.88 11.97
CA ASP A 27 17.46 0.56 12.57
C ASP A 27 18.02 -0.57 11.70
N GLY A 28 18.35 -1.72 12.30
CA GLY A 28 19.02 -2.84 11.61
C GLY A 28 18.22 -3.42 10.43
N ASP A 29 16.89 -3.34 10.45
CA ASP A 29 16.06 -3.78 9.32
C ASP A 29 16.08 -2.75 8.20
N SER A 30 16.09 -1.46 8.52
CA SER A 30 16.22 -0.37 7.56
C SER A 30 17.59 -0.38 6.88
N GLN A 31 18.68 -0.68 7.61
CA GLN A 31 20.01 -0.87 7.03
C GLN A 31 20.03 -1.99 5.99
N LYS A 32 19.42 -3.15 6.28
CA LYS A 32 19.30 -4.27 5.32
C LYS A 32 18.42 -3.91 4.11
N ARG A 33 17.34 -3.16 4.34
CA ARG A 33 16.43 -2.69 3.27
C ARG A 33 17.10 -1.70 2.34
N LEU A 34 17.99 -0.88 2.85
CA LEU A 34 18.74 0.09 2.05
C LEU A 34 19.50 -0.58 0.88
N GLU A 35 20.04 -1.78 1.08
CA GLU A 35 20.74 -2.53 0.03
C GLU A 35 19.80 -3.18 -0.99
N ARG A 36 18.64 -3.70 -0.54
CA ARG A 36 17.77 -4.55 -1.37
C ARG A 36 16.54 -3.84 -1.92
N SER A 37 15.97 -2.95 -1.14
CA SER A 37 14.71 -2.27 -1.45
C SER A 37 14.63 -0.93 -0.74
N PRO A 38 15.44 0.07 -1.15
CA PRO A 38 15.60 1.33 -0.42
C PRO A 38 14.30 2.06 -0.11
N LEU A 39 13.34 2.03 -1.03
CA LEU A 39 12.02 2.67 -0.84
C LEU A 39 11.25 2.08 0.34
N ARG A 40 11.51 0.84 0.73
CA ARG A 40 10.87 0.21 1.90
C ARG A 40 11.38 0.74 3.24
N VAL A 41 12.47 1.49 3.27
CA VAL A 41 12.91 2.20 4.47
C VAL A 41 11.89 3.25 4.88
N LEU A 42 11.17 3.86 3.93
CA LEU A 42 10.11 4.84 4.17
C LEU A 42 8.95 4.29 5.03
N ASP A 43 8.74 2.97 5.02
CA ASP A 43 7.70 2.28 5.81
C ASP A 43 8.21 1.85 7.20
N SER A 44 9.39 2.30 7.63
CA SER A 44 9.92 1.99 8.96
C SER A 44 9.02 2.58 10.04
N LYS A 45 8.78 1.77 11.09
CA LYS A 45 8.06 2.19 12.29
C LYS A 45 9.01 2.57 13.45
N ASP A 46 10.31 2.35 13.24
CA ASP A 46 11.33 2.71 14.23
C ASP A 46 11.40 4.24 14.42
N PRO A 47 11.35 4.73 15.67
CA PRO A 47 11.34 6.15 15.93
C PRO A 47 12.62 6.88 15.46
N GLY A 48 13.81 6.25 15.57
CA GLY A 48 15.08 6.82 15.13
C GLY A 48 15.13 6.98 13.61
N THR A 49 14.80 5.90 12.89
CA THR A 49 14.70 5.94 11.43
C THR A 49 13.66 6.95 10.94
N ARG A 50 12.51 7.05 11.63
CA ARG A 50 11.48 8.05 11.28
C ARG A 50 11.95 9.48 11.48
N GLU A 51 12.80 9.74 12.46
CA GLU A 51 13.39 11.07 12.63
C GLU A 51 14.32 11.42 11.47
N VAL A 52 15.17 10.48 11.03
CA VAL A 52 15.97 10.63 9.81
C VAL A 52 15.11 10.92 8.59
N LEU A 53 14.02 10.17 8.42
CA LEU A 53 13.13 10.30 7.26
C LEU A 53 12.39 11.64 7.17
N LYS A 54 12.26 12.39 8.25
CA LYS A 54 11.63 13.73 8.21
C LYS A 54 12.36 14.71 7.29
N ASN A 55 13.66 14.58 7.18
CA ASN A 55 14.50 15.43 6.34
C ASN A 55 14.96 14.76 5.05
N ALA A 56 14.45 13.56 4.77
CA ALA A 56 14.78 12.84 3.54
C ALA A 56 14.13 13.50 2.30
N PRO A 57 14.75 13.34 1.12
CA PRO A 57 14.14 13.75 -0.13
C PRO A 57 12.71 13.19 -0.25
N GLN A 58 11.80 13.96 -0.82
CA GLN A 58 10.43 13.52 -1.03
C GLN A 58 10.20 13.17 -2.50
N LEU A 59 9.48 12.09 -2.78
CA LEU A 59 9.19 11.67 -4.15
C LEU A 59 8.48 12.77 -4.96
N ALA A 60 7.69 13.61 -4.29
CA ALA A 60 6.99 14.73 -4.95
C ALA A 60 7.93 15.68 -5.70
N ASP A 61 9.17 15.87 -5.22
CA ASP A 61 10.14 16.77 -5.82
C ASP A 61 10.81 16.18 -7.07
N TYR A 62 10.58 14.92 -7.35
CA TYR A 62 11.17 14.17 -8.48
C TYR A 62 10.15 13.79 -9.56
N LEU A 63 8.89 14.14 -9.35
CA LEU A 63 7.82 13.87 -10.32
C LEU A 63 7.99 14.75 -11.57
N ASN A 64 7.75 14.17 -12.73
CA ASN A 64 7.63 14.92 -13.96
C ASN A 64 6.30 15.68 -14.05
N ASP A 65 6.18 16.64 -14.98
CA ASP A 65 4.99 17.49 -15.12
C ASP A 65 3.72 16.68 -15.40
N GLU A 66 3.80 15.58 -16.15
CA GLU A 66 2.67 14.70 -16.43
C GLU A 66 2.17 14.02 -15.14
N ALA A 67 3.09 13.51 -14.33
CA ALA A 67 2.75 12.85 -13.06
C ALA A 67 2.15 13.85 -12.05
N VAL A 68 2.66 15.07 -12.01
CA VAL A 68 2.12 16.16 -11.20
C VAL A 68 0.70 16.51 -11.67
N ALA A 69 0.52 16.80 -12.97
CA ALA A 69 -0.80 17.15 -13.52
C ALA A 69 -1.83 16.03 -13.31
N HIS A 70 -1.45 14.78 -13.48
CA HIS A 70 -2.30 13.62 -13.21
C HIS A 70 -2.73 13.57 -11.74
N PHE A 71 -1.81 13.82 -10.80
CA PHE A 71 -2.11 13.76 -9.38
C PHE A 71 -2.99 14.92 -8.91
N GLU A 72 -2.75 16.13 -9.43
CA GLU A 72 -3.61 17.29 -9.18
C GLU A 72 -5.03 17.05 -9.73
N GLY A 73 -5.13 16.50 -10.95
CA GLY A 73 -6.42 16.14 -11.54
C GLY A 73 -7.20 15.12 -10.70
N LEU A 74 -6.49 14.11 -10.15
CA LEU A 74 -7.12 13.14 -9.24
C LEU A 74 -7.64 13.83 -7.97
N LYS A 75 -6.85 14.71 -7.34
CA LYS A 75 -7.28 15.44 -6.15
C LYS A 75 -8.54 16.28 -6.43
N ALA A 76 -8.55 16.99 -7.55
CA ALA A 76 -9.71 17.79 -7.96
C ALA A 76 -10.97 16.91 -8.14
N LEU A 77 -10.84 15.70 -8.68
CA LEU A 77 -11.97 14.76 -8.82
C LEU A 77 -12.46 14.23 -7.47
N LEU A 78 -11.55 13.94 -6.53
CA LEU A 78 -11.91 13.52 -5.17
C LEU A 78 -12.65 14.64 -4.43
N ASP A 79 -12.15 15.87 -4.53
CA ASP A 79 -12.76 17.06 -3.94
C ASP A 79 -14.17 17.29 -4.51
N ALA A 80 -14.32 17.21 -5.84
CA ALA A 80 -15.61 17.34 -6.51
C ALA A 80 -16.61 16.23 -6.13
N SER A 81 -16.10 15.05 -5.76
CA SER A 81 -16.91 13.91 -5.31
C SER A 81 -17.18 13.92 -3.81
N GLY A 82 -16.67 14.89 -3.07
CA GLY A 82 -16.81 14.97 -1.60
C GLY A 82 -16.06 13.89 -0.84
N ILE A 83 -15.06 13.25 -1.47
CA ILE A 83 -14.27 12.19 -0.85
C ILE A 83 -13.09 12.81 -0.11
N ALA A 84 -13.10 12.75 1.22
CA ALA A 84 -11.99 13.20 2.03
C ALA A 84 -10.76 12.28 1.87
N TYR A 85 -9.59 12.88 1.72
CA TYR A 85 -8.34 12.14 1.60
C TYR A 85 -7.20 12.86 2.32
N LYS A 86 -6.14 12.10 2.60
CA LYS A 86 -4.88 12.62 3.15
C LYS A 86 -3.73 12.19 2.24
N VAL A 87 -2.93 13.15 1.78
CA VAL A 87 -1.71 12.85 1.04
C VAL A 87 -0.65 12.34 2.03
N ASN A 88 -0.16 11.11 1.79
CA ASN A 88 0.90 10.51 2.58
C ASN A 88 2.18 10.40 1.72
N PRO A 89 3.22 11.21 1.98
CA PRO A 89 4.46 11.18 1.22
C PRO A 89 5.30 9.92 1.43
N TYR A 90 5.04 9.17 2.51
CA TYR A 90 5.74 7.94 2.86
C TYR A 90 5.04 6.67 2.38
N LEU A 91 3.88 6.80 1.71
CA LEU A 91 3.15 5.63 1.22
C LEU A 91 3.93 4.93 0.11
N VAL A 92 4.44 3.75 0.41
CA VAL A 92 5.09 2.84 -0.53
C VAL A 92 4.31 1.54 -0.64
N ARG A 93 4.42 0.86 -1.77
CA ARG A 93 3.78 -0.43 -2.01
C ARG A 93 4.83 -1.51 -2.14
N GLY A 94 4.49 -2.72 -1.69
CA GLY A 94 5.40 -3.87 -1.73
C GLY A 94 5.61 -4.48 -3.11
N LEU A 95 4.95 -3.97 -4.15
CA LEU A 95 4.97 -4.52 -5.51
C LEU A 95 5.43 -3.45 -6.48
N ASP A 96 6.38 -3.78 -7.35
CA ASP A 96 7.07 -2.83 -8.22
C ASP A 96 6.26 -2.42 -9.46
N TYR A 97 5.18 -3.14 -9.76
CA TYR A 97 4.33 -2.84 -10.92
C TYR A 97 3.47 -1.58 -10.76
N TYR A 98 3.29 -1.07 -9.54
CA TYR A 98 2.54 0.16 -9.32
C TYR A 98 3.26 1.38 -9.91
N GLY A 99 2.48 2.27 -10.50
CA GLY A 99 2.92 3.58 -10.99
C GLY A 99 1.86 4.64 -10.76
N LYS A 100 2.23 5.90 -10.96
CA LYS A 100 1.32 7.05 -10.80
C LYS A 100 0.58 7.02 -9.45
N THR A 101 -0.67 6.60 -9.41
CA THR A 101 -1.49 6.66 -8.18
C THR A 101 -1.48 5.37 -7.40
N VAL A 102 -1.29 5.47 -6.09
CA VAL A 102 -1.56 4.42 -5.11
C VAL A 102 -2.42 4.98 -3.99
N PHE A 103 -3.23 4.14 -3.36
CA PHE A 103 -4.10 4.54 -2.28
C PHE A 103 -4.30 3.42 -1.25
N GLU A 104 -4.70 3.83 -0.06
CA GLU A 104 -5.13 2.95 1.02
C GLU A 104 -6.37 3.54 1.71
N TRP A 105 -7.26 2.66 2.15
CA TRP A 105 -8.30 2.96 3.12
C TRP A 105 -7.83 2.43 4.46
N VAL A 106 -7.70 3.35 5.41
CA VAL A 106 -7.12 3.05 6.73
C VAL A 106 -8.12 3.39 7.82
N THR A 107 -8.17 2.54 8.84
CA THR A 107 -8.96 2.75 10.05
C THR A 107 -8.08 2.65 11.29
N ASP A 108 -8.40 3.40 12.32
CA ASP A 108 -7.75 3.31 13.63
C ASP A 108 -8.41 2.22 14.51
N ALA A 109 -9.59 1.72 14.12
CA ALA A 109 -10.36 0.76 14.91
C ALA A 109 -9.73 -0.63 14.99
N LEU A 110 -8.81 -0.99 14.08
CA LEU A 110 -8.15 -2.30 14.03
C LEU A 110 -6.67 -2.25 14.46
N GLY A 111 -6.26 -1.22 15.19
CA GLY A 111 -4.91 -1.07 15.72
C GLY A 111 -3.84 -1.12 14.63
N ALA A 112 -2.83 -2.00 14.78
CA ALA A 112 -1.72 -2.09 13.83
C ALA A 112 -2.11 -2.61 12.43
N GLN A 113 -3.30 -3.17 12.26
CA GLN A 113 -3.82 -3.72 11.00
C GLN A 113 -4.83 -2.79 10.34
N GLY A 114 -4.64 -1.49 10.46
CA GLY A 114 -5.60 -0.47 10.03
C GLY A 114 -5.89 -0.41 8.52
N THR A 115 -5.02 -0.88 7.63
CA THR A 115 -5.29 -0.86 6.19
C THR A 115 -6.31 -1.93 5.81
N VAL A 116 -7.52 -1.55 5.43
CA VAL A 116 -8.62 -2.45 5.06
C VAL A 116 -8.79 -2.64 3.57
N CYS A 117 -8.37 -1.66 2.77
CA CYS A 117 -8.36 -1.73 1.32
C CYS A 117 -7.14 -0.98 0.79
N ALA A 118 -6.52 -1.50 -0.25
CA ALA A 118 -5.37 -0.85 -0.86
C ALA A 118 -5.27 -1.20 -2.34
N GLY A 119 -4.79 -0.25 -3.13
CA GLY A 119 -4.67 -0.44 -4.56
C GLY A 119 -3.89 0.67 -5.24
N GLY A 120 -4.02 0.73 -6.55
CA GLY A 120 -3.37 1.74 -7.36
C GLY A 120 -3.41 1.42 -8.84
N ARG A 121 -2.71 2.24 -9.59
CA ARG A 121 -2.54 2.12 -11.04
C ARG A 121 -1.30 1.29 -11.37
N TYR A 122 -1.38 0.44 -12.39
CA TYR A 122 -0.29 -0.47 -12.79
C TYR A 122 -0.29 -0.69 -14.31
N ASP A 123 -0.11 0.37 -15.05
CA ASP A 123 -0.19 0.40 -16.52
C ASP A 123 0.81 -0.54 -17.22
N GLY A 124 1.96 -0.81 -16.61
CA GLY A 124 2.99 -1.68 -17.17
C GLY A 124 2.79 -3.17 -16.92
N LEU A 125 1.83 -3.58 -16.07
CA LEU A 125 1.72 -4.98 -15.66
C LEU A 125 1.27 -5.90 -16.79
N VAL A 126 0.30 -5.47 -17.60
CA VAL A 126 -0.21 -6.30 -18.71
C VAL A 126 0.91 -6.57 -19.73
N GLU A 127 1.73 -5.57 -20.04
CA GLU A 127 2.88 -5.71 -20.94
C GLU A 127 3.95 -6.64 -20.34
N GLN A 128 4.26 -6.52 -19.04
CA GLN A 128 5.19 -7.42 -18.34
C GLN A 128 4.74 -8.88 -18.38
N LEU A 129 3.44 -9.13 -18.45
CA LEU A 129 2.84 -10.46 -18.58
C LEU A 129 2.73 -10.93 -20.04
N GLY A 130 3.28 -10.19 -21.00
CA GLY A 130 3.29 -10.55 -22.43
C GLY A 130 2.06 -10.05 -23.21
N GLY A 131 1.23 -9.21 -22.61
CA GLY A 131 0.10 -8.56 -23.28
C GLY A 131 0.49 -7.27 -24.00
N LYS A 132 -0.48 -6.58 -24.57
CA LYS A 132 -0.27 -5.24 -25.14
C LYS A 132 -0.22 -4.19 -24.01
N PRO A 133 0.50 -3.07 -24.19
CA PRO A 133 0.45 -1.95 -23.26
C PRO A 133 -1.00 -1.55 -22.99
N THR A 134 -1.43 -1.68 -21.73
CA THR A 134 -2.83 -1.47 -21.34
C THR A 134 -2.88 -0.80 -19.97
N PRO A 135 -3.44 0.43 -19.88
CA PRO A 135 -3.66 1.05 -18.59
C PRO A 135 -4.56 0.19 -17.70
N ALA A 136 -4.15 0.03 -16.45
CA ALA A 136 -4.91 -0.78 -15.51
C ALA A 136 -4.89 -0.17 -14.11
N VAL A 137 -6.00 -0.35 -13.39
CA VAL A 137 -6.17 0.04 -12.00
C VAL A 137 -6.92 -1.07 -11.27
N GLY A 138 -6.58 -1.29 -10.02
CA GLY A 138 -7.28 -2.26 -9.19
C GLY A 138 -6.95 -2.09 -7.72
N PHE A 139 -7.65 -2.86 -6.92
CA PHE A 139 -7.50 -2.86 -5.48
C PHE A 139 -7.81 -4.24 -4.89
N ALA A 140 -7.36 -4.44 -3.66
CA ALA A 140 -7.74 -5.59 -2.85
C ALA A 140 -8.25 -5.13 -1.49
N MET A 141 -9.20 -5.88 -0.93
CA MET A 141 -9.77 -5.63 0.39
C MET A 141 -9.50 -6.82 1.31
N GLY A 142 -9.21 -6.54 2.58
CA GLY A 142 -9.16 -7.56 3.62
C GLY A 142 -10.57 -7.87 4.10
N VAL A 143 -11.16 -8.98 3.61
CA VAL A 143 -12.55 -9.36 3.94
C VAL A 143 -12.73 -9.51 5.44
N GLU A 144 -11.81 -10.19 6.11
CA GLU A 144 -11.83 -10.41 7.56
C GLU A 144 -11.77 -9.07 8.32
N ARG A 145 -10.98 -8.11 7.84
CA ARG A 145 -10.91 -6.77 8.46
C ARG A 145 -12.20 -5.99 8.28
N LEU A 146 -12.85 -6.13 7.12
CA LEU A 146 -14.16 -5.51 6.88
C LEU A 146 -15.24 -6.14 7.77
N ILE A 147 -15.23 -7.47 7.95
CA ILE A 147 -16.15 -8.17 8.86
C ILE A 147 -15.98 -7.65 10.29
N LEU A 148 -14.74 -7.57 10.79
CA LEU A 148 -14.46 -7.03 12.12
C LEU A 148 -14.98 -5.59 12.31
N LEU A 149 -14.90 -4.75 11.27
CA LEU A 149 -15.45 -3.39 11.33
C LEU A 149 -16.98 -3.39 11.30
N ILE A 150 -17.61 -4.25 10.51
CA ILE A 150 -19.07 -4.39 10.43
C ILE A 150 -19.61 -4.85 11.79
N GLU A 151 -18.96 -5.81 12.42
CA GLU A 151 -19.34 -6.30 13.76
C GLU A 151 -19.32 -5.21 14.83
N GLN A 152 -18.36 -4.27 14.74
CA GLN A 152 -18.30 -3.12 15.65
C GLN A 152 -19.43 -2.12 15.44
N VAL A 153 -19.89 -1.94 14.20
CA VAL A 153 -20.93 -0.95 13.84
C VAL A 153 -22.33 -1.56 13.88
N LYS A 154 -22.46 -2.84 13.56
CA LYS A 154 -23.73 -3.58 13.48
C LYS A 154 -23.59 -4.97 14.08
N PRO A 155 -23.45 -5.07 15.42
CA PRO A 155 -23.28 -6.36 16.11
C PRO A 155 -24.48 -7.31 15.90
N GLU A 156 -25.66 -6.78 15.57
CA GLU A 156 -26.86 -7.55 15.27
C GLU A 156 -26.79 -8.37 13.97
N LEU A 157 -25.79 -8.14 13.12
CA LEU A 157 -25.55 -8.96 11.92
C LEU A 157 -24.89 -10.30 12.23
N SER A 158 -24.44 -10.50 13.47
CA SER A 158 -23.90 -11.79 13.91
C SER A 158 -25.04 -12.80 14.02
N ALA A 159 -25.19 -13.65 12.99
CA ALA A 159 -26.10 -14.80 13.08
C ALA A 159 -25.50 -15.87 13.99
N PRO A 160 -26.26 -16.48 14.90
CA PRO A 160 -25.77 -17.61 15.66
C PRO A 160 -25.40 -18.76 14.71
N VAL A 161 -24.27 -19.38 14.97
CA VAL A 161 -23.85 -20.59 14.25
C VAL A 161 -24.56 -21.78 14.86
N ASP A 162 -25.46 -22.42 14.09
CA ASP A 162 -26.21 -23.59 14.56
C ASP A 162 -25.31 -24.83 14.58
N VAL A 163 -24.40 -24.95 13.60
CA VAL A 163 -23.49 -26.09 13.49
C VAL A 163 -22.12 -25.60 13.02
N TYR A 164 -21.08 -26.05 13.70
CA TYR A 164 -19.69 -25.82 13.30
C TYR A 164 -19.08 -27.14 12.83
N VAL A 165 -18.67 -27.23 11.56
CA VAL A 165 -18.07 -28.43 10.97
C VAL A 165 -16.57 -28.21 10.79
N MET A 166 -15.76 -29.07 11.40
CA MET A 166 -14.31 -29.04 11.28
C MET A 166 -13.81 -30.26 10.52
N ALA A 167 -13.16 -30.04 9.40
CA ALA A 167 -12.48 -31.10 8.66
C ALA A 167 -11.15 -31.44 9.32
N MET A 168 -10.94 -32.71 9.68
CA MET A 168 -9.67 -33.22 10.20
C MET A 168 -9.16 -34.37 9.29
N GLY A 169 -7.96 -34.25 8.77
CA GLY A 169 -7.40 -35.20 7.81
C GLY A 169 -7.91 -34.95 6.36
N ASP A 170 -7.85 -35.97 5.54
CA ASP A 170 -8.18 -35.88 4.11
C ASP A 170 -9.69 -36.10 3.86
N VAL A 171 -10.52 -35.26 4.48
CA VAL A 171 -12.01 -35.34 4.43
C VAL A 171 -12.66 -34.04 3.97
N LEU A 172 -11.88 -33.11 3.41
CA LEU A 172 -12.37 -31.78 3.04
C LEU A 172 -13.57 -31.83 2.06
N ALA A 173 -13.49 -32.69 1.04
CA ALA A 173 -14.55 -32.84 0.05
C ALA A 173 -15.86 -33.35 0.69
N SER A 174 -15.75 -34.31 1.62
CA SER A 174 -16.91 -34.83 2.35
C SER A 174 -17.50 -33.80 3.31
N THR A 175 -16.65 -32.99 3.93
CA THR A 175 -17.08 -31.91 4.83
C THR A 175 -17.85 -30.83 4.05
N MET A 176 -17.37 -30.43 2.88
CA MET A 176 -18.04 -29.45 2.01
C MET A 176 -19.38 -29.95 1.47
N ALA A 177 -19.60 -31.26 1.39
CA ALA A 177 -20.89 -31.84 0.94
C ALA A 177 -21.97 -31.82 2.05
N ILE A 178 -21.59 -31.57 3.31
CA ILE A 178 -22.51 -31.50 4.45
C ILE A 178 -22.96 -30.05 4.70
N THR A 179 -22.17 -29.06 4.28
CA THR A 179 -22.45 -27.63 4.43
C THR A 179 -23.18 -27.06 3.23
#